data_83bee8a050a9fb428acd97d8a85d2f8c
#
_entry.id   83bee8a050a9fb428acd97d8a85d2f8c
#
_cell.length_a   1.000
_cell.length_b   1.000
_cell.length_c   1.000
_cell.angle_alpha   90.00
_cell.angle_beta   90.00
_cell.angle_gamma   90.00
#
_symmetry.space_group_name_H-M   'P 1'
#
loop_
_entity.id
_entity.type
_entity.pdbx_description
1 polymer ?
#
loop_
_entity_poly.entity_id
_entity_poly.type
_entity_poly.pdbx_seq_one_letter_code
_entity_poly.pdbx_strand_id
1 'polypeptide(L)'
;MSAPLDLLVLGNAIVDVIARTDDAFLAAKGVTKGAMQLIDEERAETLFASMGPATIVSGGSGANTAVGAALLGTRTGFVGKVRNDELGGLFAHDLKATGVTFAVPPAGDGPATARCFVLVTPDGERTMNTYLGACQGLSPADVDEALVASARVVYLEGYLWDPPAAKDAFRKAAKVAHTAGNAVALTLSDAFCVGRYREEFLGLLRDGSVDILFANIGELQSLYQTDDPDVALKALRDERDIRGMHLLGVVTRSAEGAMVVKGGEIRQVPASPIRELVDSTGAGDLFAAGFLAGHARGLDHVASAKLGALAAAEVIQHIGARPQSDLVALAKAQGIF
;
A
#
# COMPACT_ATOMS: atom_id res chain seq x y z
N MET A 1 -4.38 23.47 16.36
CA MET A 1 -3.41 22.51 15.83
C MET A 1 -4.06 21.14 15.89
N SER A 2 -4.14 20.42 14.78
CA SER A 2 -4.61 19.02 14.77
C SER A 2 -3.68 18.16 15.65
N ALA A 3 -4.24 17.09 16.27
CA ALA A 3 -3.42 16.16 17.05
C ALA A 3 -2.36 15.53 16.14
N PRO A 4 -1.12 15.28 16.64
CA PRO A 4 -0.06 14.71 15.83
C PRO A 4 -0.47 13.32 15.32
N LEU A 5 -0.14 13.03 14.06
CA LEU A 5 -0.37 11.73 13.44
C LEU A 5 0.73 10.73 13.84
N ASP A 6 0.37 9.46 13.92
CA ASP A 6 1.33 8.38 14.05
C ASP A 6 1.81 7.91 12.66
N LEU A 7 0.91 7.96 11.65
CA LEU A 7 1.17 7.54 10.27
C LEU A 7 0.50 8.51 9.29
N LEU A 8 1.22 8.94 8.26
CA LEU A 8 0.66 9.62 7.09
C LEU A 8 1.02 8.80 5.84
N VAL A 9 0.03 8.42 5.06
CA VAL A 9 0.20 7.63 3.85
C VAL A 9 0.00 8.51 2.62
N LEU A 10 0.92 8.45 1.66
CA LEU A 10 0.79 9.05 0.34
C LEU A 10 0.61 7.92 -0.69
N GLY A 11 -0.51 7.92 -1.42
CA GLY A 11 -0.81 6.83 -2.35
C GLY A 11 -1.94 7.13 -3.32
N ASN A 12 -2.23 6.16 -4.18
CA ASN A 12 -3.32 6.23 -5.14
C ASN A 12 -4.69 6.15 -4.46
N ALA A 13 -5.54 7.14 -4.69
CA ALA A 13 -6.92 7.14 -4.24
C ALA A 13 -7.79 6.45 -5.29
N ILE A 14 -8.02 5.15 -5.14
CA ILE A 14 -8.71 4.29 -6.10
C ILE A 14 -9.99 3.73 -5.48
N VAL A 15 -11.06 3.63 -6.28
CA VAL A 15 -12.29 2.94 -5.90
C VAL A 15 -12.33 1.58 -6.59
N ASP A 16 -12.50 0.51 -5.82
CA ASP A 16 -12.64 -0.85 -6.36
C ASP A 16 -14.11 -1.12 -6.73
N VAL A 17 -14.32 -1.58 -7.96
CA VAL A 17 -15.61 -2.00 -8.51
C VAL A 17 -15.55 -3.51 -8.72
N ILE A 18 -16.07 -4.26 -7.75
CA ILE A 18 -15.91 -5.71 -7.67
C ILE A 18 -17.14 -6.40 -8.21
N ALA A 19 -17.00 -7.23 -9.25
CA ALA A 19 -18.09 -8.02 -9.83
C ALA A 19 -17.69 -9.47 -10.02
N ARG A 20 -18.66 -10.38 -9.85
CA ARG A 20 -18.52 -11.78 -10.27
C ARG A 20 -18.68 -11.88 -11.77
N THR A 21 -17.88 -12.70 -12.40
CA THR A 21 -17.88 -12.93 -13.84
C THR A 21 -17.48 -14.37 -14.17
N ASP A 22 -17.40 -14.70 -15.44
CA ASP A 22 -16.92 -15.99 -15.93
C ASP A 22 -15.81 -15.84 -16.99
N ASP A 23 -15.18 -16.96 -17.35
CA ASP A 23 -14.10 -16.97 -18.36
C ASP A 23 -14.59 -16.52 -19.74
N ALA A 24 -15.87 -16.76 -20.07
CA ALA A 24 -16.43 -16.33 -21.35
C ALA A 24 -16.53 -14.80 -21.44
N PHE A 25 -16.94 -14.13 -20.36
CA PHE A 25 -16.92 -12.67 -20.28
C PHE A 25 -15.50 -12.11 -20.42
N LEU A 26 -14.53 -12.66 -19.70
CA LEU A 26 -13.12 -12.21 -19.79
C LEU A 26 -12.61 -12.32 -21.24
N ALA A 27 -12.85 -13.46 -21.89
CA ALA A 27 -12.46 -13.68 -23.28
C ALA A 27 -13.17 -12.71 -24.25
N ALA A 28 -14.49 -12.51 -24.08
CA ALA A 28 -15.28 -11.59 -24.91
C ALA A 28 -14.82 -10.12 -24.76
N LYS A 29 -14.28 -9.76 -23.59
CA LYS A 29 -13.75 -8.42 -23.33
C LYS A 29 -12.24 -8.29 -23.62
N GLY A 30 -11.56 -9.36 -24.05
CA GLY A 30 -10.12 -9.34 -24.31
C GLY A 30 -9.31 -9.04 -23.06
N VAL A 31 -9.74 -9.55 -21.91
CA VAL A 31 -9.09 -9.36 -20.62
C VAL A 31 -8.34 -10.64 -20.23
N THR A 32 -7.06 -10.51 -19.88
CA THR A 32 -6.26 -11.66 -19.45
C THR A 32 -6.58 -12.04 -18.02
N LYS A 33 -7.09 -13.26 -17.82
CA LYS A 33 -7.42 -13.80 -16.50
C LYS A 33 -6.22 -13.75 -15.55
N GLY A 34 -6.45 -13.34 -14.31
CA GLY A 34 -5.43 -13.28 -13.27
C GLY A 34 -4.44 -12.11 -13.40
N ALA A 35 -4.54 -11.31 -14.47
CA ALA A 35 -3.63 -10.20 -14.69
C ALA A 35 -4.19 -8.87 -14.14
N MET A 36 -3.25 -7.97 -13.76
CA MET A 36 -3.55 -6.55 -13.58
C MET A 36 -3.09 -5.81 -14.83
N GLN A 37 -3.97 -4.97 -15.38
CA GLN A 37 -3.63 -4.10 -16.50
C GLN A 37 -4.16 -2.69 -16.28
N LEU A 38 -3.40 -1.70 -16.77
CA LEU A 38 -3.85 -0.31 -16.82
C LEU A 38 -4.71 -0.11 -18.06
N ILE A 39 -5.82 0.62 -17.88
CA ILE A 39 -6.75 0.96 -18.96
C ILE A 39 -7.00 2.47 -18.99
N ASP A 40 -7.43 2.97 -20.14
CA ASP A 40 -7.87 4.37 -20.30
C ASP A 40 -9.34 4.56 -19.87
N GLU A 41 -9.80 5.81 -19.91
CA GLU A 41 -11.15 6.18 -19.49
C GLU A 41 -12.24 5.56 -20.38
N GLU A 42 -12.06 5.54 -21.69
CA GLU A 42 -13.01 4.97 -22.65
C GLU A 42 -13.18 3.47 -22.40
N ARG A 43 -12.07 2.77 -22.17
CA ARG A 43 -12.08 1.34 -21.82
C ARG A 43 -12.74 1.11 -20.46
N ALA A 44 -12.51 1.96 -19.48
CA ALA A 44 -13.13 1.88 -18.17
C ALA A 44 -14.66 2.00 -18.25
N GLU A 45 -15.17 2.98 -19.00
CA GLU A 45 -16.61 3.18 -19.24
C GLU A 45 -17.24 1.97 -19.96
N THR A 46 -16.60 1.51 -21.03
CA THR A 46 -17.07 0.37 -21.82
C THR A 46 -17.10 -0.92 -21.00
N LEU A 47 -16.09 -1.14 -20.16
CA LEU A 47 -16.03 -2.31 -19.30
C LEU A 47 -17.15 -2.24 -18.24
N PHE A 48 -17.28 -1.10 -17.55
CA PHE A 48 -18.31 -0.90 -16.53
C PHE A 48 -19.72 -1.12 -17.07
N ALA A 49 -20.04 -0.52 -18.22
CA ALA A 49 -21.35 -0.68 -18.86
C ALA A 49 -21.71 -2.13 -19.22
N SER A 50 -20.72 -3.00 -19.33
CA SER A 50 -20.91 -4.42 -19.69
C SER A 50 -20.85 -5.36 -18.49
N MET A 51 -20.44 -4.88 -17.30
CA MET A 51 -20.38 -5.69 -16.08
C MET A 51 -21.76 -6.00 -15.52
N GLY A 52 -21.89 -7.11 -14.79
CA GLY A 52 -23.03 -7.41 -13.96
C GLY A 52 -23.06 -6.54 -12.68
N PRO A 53 -23.96 -6.86 -11.73
CA PRO A 53 -24.02 -6.17 -10.44
C PRO A 53 -22.67 -6.16 -9.75
N ALA A 54 -22.26 -4.98 -9.25
CA ALA A 54 -20.96 -4.78 -8.63
C ALA A 54 -21.07 -4.20 -7.21
N THR A 55 -20.11 -4.53 -6.37
CA THR A 55 -19.88 -3.87 -5.08
C THR A 55 -18.84 -2.79 -5.28
N ILE A 56 -19.11 -1.58 -4.81
CA ILE A 56 -18.21 -0.43 -4.94
C ILE A 56 -17.70 -0.06 -3.55
N VAL A 57 -16.39 -0.04 -3.38
CA VAL A 57 -15.72 0.25 -2.10
C VAL A 57 -14.46 1.07 -2.32
N SER A 58 -14.05 1.85 -1.34
CA SER A 58 -12.74 2.50 -1.38
C SER A 58 -11.63 1.45 -1.35
N GLY A 59 -10.64 1.59 -2.23
CA GLY A 59 -9.50 0.68 -2.41
C GLY A 59 -8.20 1.45 -2.60
N GLY A 60 -7.23 0.82 -3.24
CA GLY A 60 -5.87 1.33 -3.41
C GLY A 60 -4.95 0.90 -2.26
N SER A 61 -3.73 0.46 -2.62
CA SER A 61 -2.76 -0.15 -1.68
C SER A 61 -2.47 0.75 -0.48
N GLY A 62 -2.09 2.02 -0.71
CA GLY A 62 -1.83 2.96 0.38
C GLY A 62 -3.05 3.24 1.24
N ALA A 63 -4.25 3.34 0.64
CA ALA A 63 -5.48 3.56 1.42
C ALA A 63 -5.88 2.33 2.25
N ASN A 64 -5.63 1.10 1.75
CA ASN A 64 -5.79 -0.12 2.52
C ASN A 64 -4.85 -0.14 3.74
N THR A 65 -3.57 0.23 3.53
CA THR A 65 -2.60 0.39 4.62
C THR A 65 -3.06 1.43 5.64
N ALA A 66 -3.54 2.59 5.19
CA ALA A 66 -4.02 3.64 6.09
C ALA A 66 -5.22 3.19 6.94
N VAL A 67 -6.20 2.54 6.32
CA VAL A 67 -7.38 2.02 7.03
C VAL A 67 -7.00 0.90 7.98
N GLY A 68 -6.18 -0.06 7.56
CA GLY A 68 -5.70 -1.13 8.43
C GLY A 68 -4.99 -0.61 9.68
N ALA A 69 -4.13 0.42 9.54
CA ALA A 69 -3.47 1.07 10.65
C ALA A 69 -4.46 1.82 11.57
N ALA A 70 -5.44 2.51 11.00
CA ALA A 70 -6.47 3.20 11.78
C ALA A 70 -7.33 2.21 12.59
N LEU A 71 -7.74 1.09 11.99
CA LEU A 71 -8.47 0.01 12.67
C LEU A 71 -7.66 -0.65 13.78
N LEU A 72 -6.34 -0.59 13.71
CA LEU A 72 -5.45 -0.95 14.81
C LEU A 72 -5.29 0.18 15.85
N GLY A 73 -6.03 1.28 15.75
CA GLY A 73 -6.03 2.41 16.69
C GLY A 73 -4.86 3.39 16.48
N THR A 74 -4.24 3.41 15.32
CA THR A 74 -3.21 4.38 14.93
C THR A 74 -3.86 5.66 14.41
N ARG A 75 -3.40 6.83 14.83
CA ARG A 75 -3.86 8.11 14.27
C ARG A 75 -3.27 8.27 12.89
N THR A 76 -4.09 8.04 11.88
CA THR A 76 -3.64 7.90 10.50
C THR A 76 -4.23 8.98 9.60
N GLY A 77 -3.42 9.52 8.70
CA GLY A 77 -3.83 10.39 7.61
C GLY A 77 -3.53 9.75 6.25
N PHE A 78 -4.24 10.21 5.23
CA PHE A 78 -4.02 9.82 3.84
C PHE A 78 -3.95 11.04 2.93
N VAL A 79 -2.99 11.06 2.03
CA VAL A 79 -2.80 12.04 0.96
C VAL A 79 -2.89 11.32 -0.38
N GLY A 80 -3.89 11.68 -1.16
CA GLY A 80 -4.14 11.15 -2.49
C GLY A 80 -5.11 12.06 -3.22
N LYS A 81 -5.22 11.93 -4.54
CA LYS A 81 -6.05 12.80 -5.35
C LYS A 81 -7.28 12.08 -5.87
N VAL A 82 -8.45 12.67 -5.64
CA VAL A 82 -9.73 12.28 -6.24
C VAL A 82 -10.30 13.44 -7.03
N ARG A 83 -11.25 13.18 -7.93
CA ARG A 83 -12.06 14.18 -8.60
C ARG A 83 -13.24 14.58 -7.70
N ASN A 84 -13.79 15.76 -7.90
CA ASN A 84 -15.05 16.16 -7.31
C ASN A 84 -16.23 15.51 -8.09
N ASP A 85 -16.35 14.19 -7.92
CA ASP A 85 -17.37 13.33 -8.51
C ASP A 85 -17.91 12.34 -7.45
N GLU A 86 -18.88 11.50 -7.84
CA GLU A 86 -19.55 10.57 -6.93
C GLU A 86 -18.56 9.57 -6.29
N LEU A 87 -17.64 9.02 -7.08
CA LEU A 87 -16.64 8.06 -6.58
C LEU A 87 -15.61 8.73 -5.67
N GLY A 88 -15.22 9.99 -5.95
CA GLY A 88 -14.36 10.77 -5.06
C GLY A 88 -15.03 11.08 -3.74
N GLY A 89 -16.34 11.38 -3.77
CA GLY A 89 -17.15 11.55 -2.56
C GLY A 89 -17.24 10.27 -1.72
N LEU A 90 -17.47 9.12 -2.37
CA LEU A 90 -17.49 7.80 -1.74
C LEU A 90 -16.15 7.49 -1.09
N PHE A 91 -15.05 7.64 -1.81
CA PHE A 91 -13.70 7.40 -1.30
C PHE A 91 -13.41 8.22 -0.04
N ALA A 92 -13.69 9.53 -0.11
CA ALA A 92 -13.48 10.44 1.02
C ALA A 92 -14.35 10.09 2.24
N HIS A 93 -15.60 9.69 2.01
CA HIS A 93 -16.52 9.25 3.05
C HIS A 93 -16.01 8.00 3.76
N ASP A 94 -15.64 6.98 3.01
CA ASP A 94 -15.18 5.69 3.55
C ASP A 94 -13.92 5.84 4.40
N LEU A 95 -12.93 6.60 3.92
CA LEU A 95 -11.72 6.84 4.71
C LEU A 95 -12.04 7.54 6.03
N LYS A 96 -12.86 8.59 5.99
CA LYS A 96 -13.26 9.34 7.20
C LYS A 96 -14.08 8.48 8.16
N ALA A 97 -14.96 7.62 7.65
CA ALA A 97 -15.76 6.71 8.46
C ALA A 97 -14.91 5.69 9.24
N THR A 98 -13.73 5.34 8.71
CA THR A 98 -12.75 4.48 9.40
C THR A 98 -11.77 5.24 10.29
N GLY A 99 -11.94 6.56 10.45
CA GLY A 99 -11.11 7.40 11.31
C GLY A 99 -9.83 7.92 10.65
N VAL A 100 -9.64 7.69 9.33
CA VAL A 100 -8.50 8.23 8.58
C VAL A 100 -8.74 9.70 8.24
N THR A 101 -7.78 10.56 8.55
CA THR A 101 -7.79 11.97 8.13
C THR A 101 -7.52 12.06 6.63
N PHE A 102 -8.50 12.52 5.86
CA PHE A 102 -8.35 12.77 4.43
C PHE A 102 -8.76 14.22 4.14
N ALA A 103 -7.76 15.08 3.90
CA ALA A 103 -7.94 16.53 3.83
C ALA A 103 -7.56 17.14 2.46
N VAL A 104 -7.01 16.34 1.52
CA VAL A 104 -6.67 16.85 0.18
C VAL A 104 -7.94 17.27 -0.55
N PRO A 105 -8.02 18.51 -1.04
CA PRO A 105 -9.18 18.97 -1.79
C PRO A 105 -9.35 18.15 -3.09
N PRO A 106 -10.59 17.75 -3.42
CA PRO A 106 -10.84 17.05 -4.69
C PRO A 106 -10.54 17.98 -5.87
N ALA A 107 -10.05 17.40 -6.98
CA ALA A 107 -9.82 18.14 -8.21
C ALA A 107 -11.15 18.65 -8.77
N GLY A 108 -11.22 19.95 -9.09
CA GLY A 108 -12.41 20.59 -9.67
C GLY A 108 -12.60 20.26 -11.14
N ASP A 109 -11.54 19.90 -11.87
CA ASP A 109 -11.49 19.56 -13.30
C ASP A 109 -10.49 18.42 -13.57
N GLY A 110 -10.41 17.96 -14.81
CA GLY A 110 -9.51 16.87 -15.21
C GLY A 110 -10.17 15.49 -15.21
N PRO A 111 -9.36 14.40 -15.16
CA PRO A 111 -9.83 13.01 -15.22
C PRO A 111 -10.76 12.64 -14.06
N ALA A 112 -11.66 11.68 -14.30
CA ALA A 112 -12.53 11.12 -13.26
C ALA A 112 -11.72 10.43 -12.15
N THR A 113 -12.33 10.22 -10.98
CA THR A 113 -11.73 9.46 -9.89
C THR A 113 -11.29 8.09 -10.36
N ALA A 114 -10.12 7.65 -9.90
CA ALA A 114 -9.53 6.37 -10.24
C ALA A 114 -10.43 5.20 -9.79
N ARG A 115 -10.48 4.15 -10.61
CA ARG A 115 -11.27 2.93 -10.35
C ARG A 115 -10.56 1.70 -10.84
N CYS A 116 -10.64 0.63 -10.06
CA CYS A 116 -10.16 -0.68 -10.41
C CYS A 116 -11.34 -1.63 -10.57
N PHE A 117 -11.55 -2.17 -11.78
CA PHE A 117 -12.56 -3.18 -12.04
C PHE A 117 -11.98 -4.55 -11.69
N VAL A 118 -12.43 -5.11 -10.59
CA VAL A 118 -12.00 -6.41 -10.07
C VAL A 118 -13.03 -7.46 -10.51
N LEU A 119 -12.66 -8.23 -11.51
CA LEU A 119 -13.49 -9.30 -12.08
C LEU A 119 -13.12 -10.62 -11.43
N VAL A 120 -14.05 -11.23 -10.69
CA VAL A 120 -13.82 -12.45 -9.90
C VAL A 120 -14.50 -13.64 -10.58
N THR A 121 -13.71 -14.61 -11.05
CA THR A 121 -14.22 -15.86 -11.65
C THR A 121 -14.59 -16.91 -10.59
N PRO A 122 -15.38 -17.97 -10.95
CA PRO A 122 -15.87 -18.95 -9.98
C PRO A 122 -14.77 -19.74 -9.23
N ASP A 123 -13.57 -19.81 -9.78
CA ASP A 123 -12.39 -20.41 -9.15
C ASP A 123 -11.68 -19.46 -8.18
N GLY A 124 -12.23 -18.25 -7.96
CA GLY A 124 -11.68 -17.24 -7.07
C GLY A 124 -10.60 -16.37 -7.70
N GLU A 125 -10.23 -16.60 -8.97
CA GLU A 125 -9.20 -15.80 -9.64
C GLU A 125 -9.69 -14.37 -9.89
N ARG A 126 -8.81 -13.39 -9.65
CA ARG A 126 -9.09 -11.97 -9.82
C ARG A 126 -8.36 -11.40 -11.02
N THR A 127 -9.10 -10.69 -11.84
CA THR A 127 -8.59 -9.97 -12.99
C THR A 127 -8.85 -8.48 -12.80
N MET A 128 -7.79 -7.69 -12.72
CA MET A 128 -7.86 -6.28 -12.38
C MET A 128 -7.62 -5.40 -13.60
N ASN A 129 -8.50 -4.42 -13.79
CA ASN A 129 -8.40 -3.44 -14.87
C ASN A 129 -8.48 -2.05 -14.24
N THR A 130 -7.35 -1.35 -14.16
CA THR A 130 -7.21 -0.13 -13.38
C THR A 130 -7.12 1.10 -14.26
N TYR A 131 -8.07 2.01 -14.10
CA TYR A 131 -8.03 3.38 -14.59
C TYR A 131 -7.51 4.30 -13.48
N LEU A 132 -6.34 4.88 -13.69
CA LEU A 132 -5.67 5.69 -12.65
C LEU A 132 -6.26 7.11 -12.50
N GLY A 133 -6.86 7.67 -13.54
CA GLY A 133 -7.62 8.91 -13.51
C GLY A 133 -6.99 10.03 -12.68
N ALA A 134 -7.80 10.61 -11.80
CA ALA A 134 -7.41 11.77 -10.99
C ALA A 134 -6.22 11.53 -10.05
N CYS A 135 -5.95 10.27 -9.64
CA CYS A 135 -4.84 10.00 -8.71
C CYS A 135 -3.47 10.34 -9.31
N GLN A 136 -3.33 10.32 -10.63
CA GLN A 136 -2.12 10.74 -11.34
C GLN A 136 -1.84 12.26 -11.25
N GLY A 137 -2.83 13.05 -10.81
CA GLY A 137 -2.71 14.49 -10.62
C GLY A 137 -2.14 14.91 -9.26
N LEU A 138 -1.70 13.96 -8.43
CA LEU A 138 -1.03 14.31 -7.17
C LEU A 138 0.26 15.10 -7.44
N SER A 139 0.44 16.19 -6.71
CA SER A 139 1.54 17.13 -6.90
C SER A 139 2.08 17.66 -5.57
N PRO A 140 3.23 18.37 -5.55
CA PRO A 140 3.73 19.02 -4.36
C PRO A 140 2.78 20.02 -3.71
N ALA A 141 1.81 20.58 -4.46
CA ALA A 141 0.79 21.49 -3.93
C ALA A 141 -0.21 20.78 -3.00
N ASP A 142 -0.41 19.47 -3.18
CA ASP A 142 -1.30 18.65 -2.37
C ASP A 142 -0.65 18.18 -1.03
N VAL A 143 0.65 18.39 -0.89
CA VAL A 143 1.44 18.01 0.29
C VAL A 143 1.44 19.15 1.29
N ASP A 144 0.58 19.06 2.30
CA ASP A 144 0.56 19.98 3.45
C ASP A 144 1.76 19.68 4.37
N GLU A 145 2.70 20.61 4.44
CA GLU A 145 3.94 20.46 5.20
C GLU A 145 3.69 20.35 6.71
N ALA A 146 2.66 21.03 7.23
CA ALA A 146 2.33 20.95 8.66
C ALA A 146 1.76 19.55 9.00
N LEU A 147 0.94 18.98 8.10
CA LEU A 147 0.41 17.62 8.24
C LEU A 147 1.54 16.58 8.18
N VAL A 148 2.44 16.69 7.21
CA VAL A 148 3.61 15.81 7.05
C VAL A 148 4.52 15.90 8.28
N ALA A 149 4.86 17.10 8.73
CA ALA A 149 5.71 17.30 9.91
C ALA A 149 5.10 16.77 11.19
N SER A 150 3.76 16.64 11.28
CA SER A 150 3.06 16.10 12.43
C SER A 150 3.09 14.57 12.51
N ALA A 151 3.43 13.87 11.43
CA ALA A 151 3.37 12.41 11.35
C ALA A 151 4.70 11.76 11.74
N ARG A 152 4.68 10.80 12.67
CA ARG A 152 5.89 10.06 13.07
C ARG A 152 6.52 9.25 11.93
N VAL A 153 5.67 8.70 11.07
CA VAL A 153 6.09 7.97 9.86
C VAL A 153 5.29 8.48 8.68
N VAL A 154 5.98 8.76 7.58
CA VAL A 154 5.38 9.04 6.28
C VAL A 154 5.60 7.82 5.39
N TYR A 155 4.50 7.18 4.96
CA TYR A 155 4.53 5.98 4.12
C TYR A 155 4.20 6.33 2.68
N LEU A 156 5.06 5.93 1.75
CA LEU A 156 5.00 6.23 0.32
C LEU A 156 4.65 4.95 -0.46
N GLU A 157 3.62 5.04 -1.31
CA GLU A 157 3.20 3.93 -2.16
C GLU A 157 3.95 3.94 -3.49
N GLY A 158 4.71 2.89 -3.80
CA GLY A 158 5.51 2.80 -5.02
C GLY A 158 4.70 2.89 -6.32
N TYR A 159 3.46 2.41 -6.35
CA TYR A 159 2.58 2.56 -7.53
C TYR A 159 2.35 4.01 -7.95
N LEU A 160 2.46 4.97 -7.04
CA LEU A 160 2.31 6.40 -7.35
C LEU A 160 3.61 7.01 -7.90
N TRP A 161 4.63 6.21 -8.18
CA TRP A 161 5.91 6.69 -8.71
C TRP A 161 5.90 6.95 -10.23
N ASP A 162 4.80 6.68 -10.96
CA ASP A 162 4.72 6.93 -12.42
C ASP A 162 4.70 8.44 -12.79
N PRO A 163 3.81 9.30 -12.23
CA PRO A 163 3.76 10.70 -12.63
C PRO A 163 4.95 11.51 -12.08
N PRO A 164 5.63 12.33 -12.89
CA PRO A 164 6.75 13.16 -12.40
C PRO A 164 6.36 14.07 -11.22
N ALA A 165 5.16 14.68 -11.26
CA ALA A 165 4.69 15.53 -10.17
C ALA A 165 4.48 14.75 -8.85
N ALA A 166 4.06 13.50 -8.92
CA ALA A 166 3.93 12.65 -7.74
C ALA A 166 5.30 12.28 -7.15
N LYS A 167 6.33 12.04 -8.00
CA LYS A 167 7.72 11.87 -7.53
C LYS A 167 8.20 13.10 -6.76
N ASP A 168 7.90 14.30 -7.24
CA ASP A 168 8.26 15.54 -6.57
C ASP A 168 7.47 15.72 -5.26
N ALA A 169 6.19 15.32 -5.23
CA ALA A 169 5.39 15.30 -4.01
C ALA A 169 5.99 14.35 -2.94
N PHE A 170 6.45 13.18 -3.34
CA PHE A 170 7.12 12.22 -2.46
C PHE A 170 8.44 12.77 -1.91
N ARG A 171 9.29 13.35 -2.78
CA ARG A 171 10.55 13.99 -2.35
C ARG A 171 10.32 15.15 -1.40
N LYS A 172 9.27 15.97 -1.66
CA LYS A 172 8.85 17.04 -0.75
C LYS A 172 8.43 16.47 0.61
N ALA A 173 7.56 15.45 0.62
CA ALA A 173 7.10 14.82 1.84
C ALA A 173 8.25 14.19 2.65
N ALA A 174 9.17 13.48 1.99
CA ALA A 174 10.34 12.90 2.64
C ALA A 174 11.24 13.98 3.27
N LYS A 175 11.52 15.05 2.54
CA LYS A 175 12.32 16.17 3.04
C LYS A 175 11.68 16.84 4.27
N VAL A 176 10.36 17.09 4.24
CA VAL A 176 9.63 17.69 5.36
C VAL A 176 9.63 16.75 6.57
N ALA A 177 9.37 15.45 6.37
CA ALA A 177 9.40 14.45 7.43
C ALA A 177 10.77 14.42 8.12
N HIS A 178 11.87 14.31 7.35
CA HIS A 178 13.22 14.27 7.91
C HIS A 178 13.60 15.59 8.62
N THR A 179 13.17 16.75 8.09
CA THR A 179 13.40 18.04 8.76
C THR A 179 12.72 18.09 10.13
N ALA A 180 11.59 17.41 10.28
CA ALA A 180 10.86 17.28 11.55
C ALA A 180 11.40 16.13 12.44
N GLY A 181 12.40 15.38 12.00
CA GLY A 181 12.95 14.21 12.73
C GLY A 181 12.10 12.95 12.66
N ASN A 182 11.21 12.86 11.66
CA ASN A 182 10.29 11.75 11.43
C ASN A 182 10.83 10.78 10.39
N ALA A 183 10.36 9.54 10.41
CA ALA A 183 10.81 8.49 9.49
C ALA A 183 10.00 8.49 8.19
N VAL A 184 10.63 8.01 7.12
CA VAL A 184 10.02 7.77 5.80
C VAL A 184 10.06 6.29 5.48
N ALA A 185 8.89 5.73 5.16
CA ALA A 185 8.73 4.36 4.72
C ALA A 185 8.30 4.31 3.24
N LEU A 186 8.77 3.33 2.50
CA LEU A 186 8.40 3.09 1.10
C LEU A 186 7.98 1.64 0.91
N THR A 187 6.90 1.38 0.19
CA THR A 187 6.63 0.06 -0.39
C THR A 187 7.01 0.03 -1.87
N LEU A 188 7.62 -1.07 -2.31
CA LEU A 188 7.96 -1.29 -3.72
C LEU A 188 6.74 -1.61 -4.59
N SER A 189 5.64 -2.02 -3.97
CA SER A 189 4.31 -2.27 -4.56
C SER A 189 4.19 -3.52 -5.41
N ASP A 190 4.95 -3.65 -6.50
CA ASP A 190 5.09 -4.89 -7.27
C ASP A 190 6.39 -4.94 -8.08
N ALA A 191 6.75 -6.13 -8.57
CA ALA A 191 7.97 -6.35 -9.36
C ALA A 191 7.97 -5.61 -10.70
N PHE A 192 6.79 -5.34 -11.30
CA PHE A 192 6.68 -4.58 -12.55
C PHE A 192 6.97 -3.09 -12.32
N CYS A 193 6.49 -2.53 -11.21
CA CYS A 193 6.83 -1.17 -10.79
C CYS A 193 8.34 -1.04 -10.51
N VAL A 194 8.91 -2.00 -9.78
CA VAL A 194 10.36 -2.06 -9.52
C VAL A 194 11.15 -2.13 -10.82
N GLY A 195 10.75 -2.98 -11.76
CA GLY A 195 11.43 -3.12 -13.06
C GLY A 195 11.52 -1.82 -13.84
N ARG A 196 10.49 -0.96 -13.76
CA ARG A 196 10.46 0.35 -14.44
C ARG A 196 11.30 1.41 -13.74
N TYR A 197 11.37 1.41 -12.41
CA TYR A 197 11.93 2.50 -11.59
C TYR A 197 13.05 2.06 -10.68
N ARG A 198 13.67 0.93 -10.95
CA ARG A 198 14.69 0.29 -10.13
C ARG A 198 15.78 1.25 -9.65
N GLU A 199 16.40 1.96 -10.58
CA GLU A 199 17.50 2.87 -10.23
C GLU A 199 17.04 4.05 -9.38
N GLU A 200 15.80 4.53 -9.61
CA GLU A 200 15.22 5.60 -8.79
C GLU A 200 14.92 5.12 -7.38
N PHE A 201 14.37 3.90 -7.22
CA PHE A 201 14.14 3.32 -5.89
C PHE A 201 15.46 3.09 -5.14
N LEU A 202 16.47 2.50 -5.81
CA LEU A 202 17.81 2.38 -5.22
C LEU A 202 18.41 3.75 -4.85
N GLY A 203 18.17 4.77 -5.66
CA GLY A 203 18.54 6.16 -5.38
C GLY A 203 17.97 6.66 -4.07
N LEU A 204 16.64 6.46 -3.84
CA LEU A 204 15.96 6.86 -2.60
C LEU A 204 16.47 6.14 -1.35
N LEU A 205 16.89 4.87 -1.49
CA LEU A 205 17.49 4.13 -0.38
C LEU A 205 18.89 4.66 -0.06
N ARG A 206 19.70 4.94 -1.08
CA ARG A 206 21.12 5.34 -0.96
C ARG A 206 21.30 6.79 -0.59
N ASP A 207 20.42 7.69 -1.04
CA ASP A 207 20.48 9.11 -0.66
C ASP A 207 19.90 9.37 0.75
N GLY A 208 19.32 8.33 1.38
CA GLY A 208 18.73 8.41 2.70
C GLY A 208 17.36 9.07 2.74
N SER A 209 16.65 9.15 1.60
CA SER A 209 15.26 9.60 1.55
C SER A 209 14.28 8.61 2.16
N VAL A 210 14.66 7.33 2.28
CA VAL A 210 13.85 6.24 2.83
C VAL A 210 14.58 5.56 4.00
N ASP A 211 13.90 5.41 5.13
CA ASP A 211 14.41 4.77 6.35
C ASP A 211 13.89 3.34 6.51
N ILE A 212 12.68 3.05 5.99
CA ILE A 212 12.00 1.77 6.11
C ILE A 212 11.55 1.32 4.72
N LEU A 213 11.96 0.13 4.30
CA LEU A 213 11.54 -0.48 3.03
C LEU A 213 10.60 -1.65 3.29
N PHE A 214 9.42 -1.62 2.66
CA PHE A 214 8.52 -2.75 2.54
C PHE A 214 8.63 -3.36 1.14
N ALA A 215 8.77 -4.68 1.09
CA ALA A 215 8.80 -5.43 -0.16
C ALA A 215 8.30 -6.87 0.08
N ASN A 216 7.84 -7.53 -0.96
CA ASN A 216 7.85 -8.99 -0.97
C ASN A 216 9.17 -9.50 -1.55
N ILE A 217 9.41 -10.81 -1.43
CA ILE A 217 10.68 -11.38 -1.88
C ILE A 217 10.90 -11.22 -3.39
N GLY A 218 9.84 -11.30 -4.22
CA GLY A 218 9.93 -11.11 -5.67
C GLY A 218 10.26 -9.67 -6.05
N GLU A 219 9.70 -8.69 -5.35
CA GLU A 219 10.05 -7.27 -5.51
C GLU A 219 11.51 -7.01 -5.14
N LEU A 220 11.97 -7.62 -4.05
CA LEU A 220 13.36 -7.50 -3.62
C LEU A 220 14.32 -8.15 -4.63
N GLN A 221 13.99 -9.30 -5.18
CA GLN A 221 14.73 -9.96 -6.25
C GLN A 221 14.78 -9.08 -7.51
N SER A 222 13.67 -8.46 -7.89
CA SER A 222 13.62 -7.50 -8.99
C SER A 222 14.51 -6.28 -8.73
N LEU A 223 14.48 -5.73 -7.50
CA LEU A 223 15.29 -4.57 -7.11
C LEU A 223 16.78 -4.85 -7.23
N TYR A 224 17.25 -6.02 -6.78
CA TYR A 224 18.67 -6.40 -6.80
C TYR A 224 19.07 -7.26 -7.99
N GLN A 225 18.15 -7.48 -8.95
CA GLN A 225 18.39 -8.24 -10.21
C GLN A 225 18.97 -9.62 -9.96
N THR A 226 18.35 -10.41 -9.10
CA THR A 226 18.77 -11.77 -8.76
C THR A 226 17.56 -12.69 -8.60
N ASP A 227 17.68 -13.94 -9.04
CA ASP A 227 16.65 -14.97 -8.81
C ASP A 227 16.84 -15.70 -7.46
N ASP A 228 17.94 -15.41 -6.76
CA ASP A 228 18.26 -16.01 -5.46
C ASP A 228 17.75 -15.09 -4.33
N PRO A 229 16.76 -15.55 -3.52
CA PRO A 229 16.21 -14.77 -2.43
C PRO A 229 17.24 -14.45 -1.33
N ASP A 230 18.21 -15.33 -1.08
CA ASP A 230 19.23 -15.10 -0.05
C ASP A 230 20.24 -14.04 -0.50
N VAL A 231 20.57 -14.00 -1.80
CA VAL A 231 21.38 -12.94 -2.39
C VAL A 231 20.67 -11.60 -2.29
N ALA A 232 19.35 -11.55 -2.60
CA ALA A 232 18.56 -10.32 -2.49
C ALA A 232 18.48 -9.81 -1.02
N LEU A 233 18.23 -10.71 -0.07
CA LEU A 233 18.19 -10.37 1.36
C LEU A 233 19.56 -9.90 1.88
N LYS A 234 20.65 -10.51 1.41
CA LYS A 234 22.01 -10.09 1.75
C LYS A 234 22.32 -8.70 1.19
N ALA A 235 21.90 -8.43 -0.06
CA ALA A 235 22.08 -7.11 -0.67
C ALA A 235 21.33 -6.03 0.15
N LEU A 236 20.08 -6.28 0.54
CA LEU A 236 19.32 -5.37 1.42
C LEU A 236 19.98 -5.18 2.79
N ARG A 237 20.49 -6.26 3.40
CA ARG A 237 21.20 -6.20 4.69
C ARG A 237 22.43 -5.31 4.61
N ASP A 238 23.15 -5.38 3.49
CA ASP A 238 24.42 -4.69 3.28
C ASP A 238 24.21 -3.26 2.71
N GLU A 239 22.98 -2.89 2.33
CA GLU A 239 22.65 -1.56 1.82
C GLU A 239 22.87 -0.48 2.90
N ARG A 240 23.44 0.64 2.50
CA ARG A 240 23.71 1.81 3.35
C ARG A 240 23.32 3.07 2.61
N ASP A 241 22.79 4.02 3.35
CA ASP A 241 22.60 5.36 2.82
C ASP A 241 23.93 6.16 2.80
N ILE A 242 23.89 7.34 2.24
CA ILE A 242 25.02 8.26 2.14
C ILE A 242 25.63 8.63 3.50
N ARG A 243 24.87 8.44 4.60
CA ARG A 243 25.32 8.67 5.98
C ARG A 243 25.97 7.41 6.60
N GLY A 244 26.00 6.30 5.86
CA GLY A 244 26.46 5.00 6.35
C GLY A 244 25.44 4.28 7.24
N MET A 245 24.18 4.75 7.27
CA MET A 245 23.12 4.16 8.08
C MET A 245 22.48 2.96 7.38
N HIS A 246 22.14 1.95 8.17
CA HIS A 246 21.39 0.81 7.70
C HIS A 246 19.90 1.12 7.55
N LEU A 247 19.35 0.73 6.43
CA LEU A 247 17.92 0.67 6.17
C LEU A 247 17.23 -0.36 7.09
N LEU A 248 16.01 -0.10 7.49
CA LEU A 248 15.12 -1.11 8.05
C LEU A 248 14.34 -1.77 6.91
N GLY A 249 14.67 -3.01 6.59
CA GLY A 249 13.95 -3.81 5.59
C GLY A 249 12.88 -4.69 6.24
N VAL A 250 11.70 -4.73 5.64
CA VAL A 250 10.58 -5.57 6.04
C VAL A 250 10.11 -6.34 4.81
N VAL A 251 10.47 -7.62 4.72
CA VAL A 251 10.31 -8.41 3.50
C VAL A 251 9.34 -9.56 3.75
N THR A 252 8.19 -9.56 3.08
CA THR A 252 7.20 -10.63 3.18
C THR A 252 7.55 -11.80 2.25
N ARG A 253 7.22 -13.03 2.70
CA ARG A 253 7.50 -14.29 2.02
C ARG A 253 6.27 -15.21 1.99
N SER A 254 5.11 -14.65 1.79
CA SER A 254 3.83 -15.38 1.76
C SER A 254 3.65 -16.31 2.97
N ALA A 255 3.45 -17.60 2.76
CA ALA A 255 3.26 -18.61 3.83
C ALA A 255 4.50 -18.81 4.72
N GLU A 256 5.69 -18.39 4.27
CA GLU A 256 6.92 -18.46 5.08
C GLU A 256 7.03 -17.30 6.08
N GLY A 257 6.08 -16.38 6.08
CA GLY A 257 6.05 -15.22 6.98
C GLY A 257 6.83 -14.02 6.44
N ALA A 258 7.70 -13.44 7.25
CA ALA A 258 8.45 -12.24 6.88
C ALA A 258 9.86 -12.24 7.45
N MET A 259 10.73 -11.46 6.84
CA MET A 259 12.09 -11.14 7.30
C MET A 259 12.15 -9.67 7.72
N VAL A 260 12.69 -9.42 8.89
CA VAL A 260 13.07 -8.08 9.35
C VAL A 260 14.57 -7.95 9.28
N VAL A 261 15.03 -6.98 8.49
CA VAL A 261 16.47 -6.74 8.22
C VAL A 261 16.85 -5.40 8.85
N LYS A 262 17.74 -5.41 9.85
CA LYS A 262 18.20 -4.18 10.51
C LYS A 262 19.61 -4.34 11.06
N GLY A 263 20.47 -3.35 10.82
CA GLY A 263 21.79 -3.28 11.44
C GLY A 263 22.72 -4.47 11.11
N GLY A 264 22.55 -5.07 9.93
CA GLY A 264 23.30 -6.26 9.52
C GLY A 264 22.70 -7.60 9.99
N GLU A 265 21.62 -7.57 10.78
CA GLU A 265 20.87 -8.75 11.23
C GLU A 265 19.65 -9.01 10.35
N ILE A 266 19.31 -10.30 10.19
CA ILE A 266 18.07 -10.77 9.55
C ILE A 266 17.35 -11.61 10.58
N ARG A 267 16.10 -11.26 10.87
CA ARG A 267 15.23 -11.99 11.81
C ARG A 267 13.97 -12.47 11.09
N GLN A 268 13.73 -13.76 11.17
CA GLN A 268 12.51 -14.37 10.60
C GLN A 268 11.34 -14.23 11.58
N VAL A 269 10.17 -13.89 11.03
CA VAL A 269 8.88 -13.86 11.72
C VAL A 269 7.94 -14.80 10.99
N PRO A 270 7.38 -15.83 11.65
CA PRO A 270 6.49 -16.76 10.99
C PRO A 270 5.19 -16.09 10.56
N ALA A 271 4.53 -16.63 9.53
CA ALA A 271 3.18 -16.24 9.17
C ALA A 271 2.21 -16.56 10.32
N SER A 272 1.18 -15.74 10.50
CA SER A 272 0.08 -16.08 11.40
C SER A 272 -0.77 -17.20 10.80
N PRO A 273 -1.28 -18.12 11.62
CA PRO A 273 -2.16 -19.19 11.15
C PRO A 273 -3.43 -18.65 10.50
N ILE A 274 -3.87 -19.28 9.42
CA ILE A 274 -5.14 -19.03 8.76
C ILE A 274 -5.99 -20.31 8.75
N ARG A 275 -7.30 -20.16 8.64
CA ARG A 275 -8.23 -21.28 8.43
C ARG A 275 -8.28 -21.68 6.97
N GLU A 276 -8.41 -20.68 6.10
CA GLU A 276 -8.55 -20.83 4.66
C GLU A 276 -8.00 -19.60 3.96
N LEU A 277 -7.34 -19.79 2.82
CA LEU A 277 -6.98 -18.71 1.92
C LEU A 277 -8.13 -18.49 0.95
N VAL A 278 -8.81 -17.34 1.09
CA VAL A 278 -9.94 -16.95 0.21
C VAL A 278 -9.48 -15.96 -0.85
N ASP A 279 -8.67 -14.96 -0.44
CA ASP A 279 -8.25 -13.87 -1.32
C ASP A 279 -6.98 -13.21 -0.79
N SER A 280 -5.91 -13.23 -1.58
CA SER A 280 -4.62 -12.65 -1.17
C SER A 280 -4.53 -11.13 -1.32
N THR A 281 -5.59 -10.47 -1.83
CA THR A 281 -5.61 -9.02 -2.04
C THR A 281 -5.49 -8.28 -0.71
N GLY A 282 -4.61 -7.28 -0.66
CA GLY A 282 -4.39 -6.49 0.54
C GLY A 282 -3.48 -7.13 1.59
N ALA A 283 -2.99 -8.37 1.38
CA ALA A 283 -2.08 -9.02 2.34
C ALA A 283 -0.85 -8.16 2.67
N GLY A 284 -0.20 -7.61 1.64
CA GLY A 284 0.96 -6.71 1.79
C GLY A 284 0.58 -5.40 2.47
N ASP A 285 -0.58 -4.84 2.09
CA ASP A 285 -1.10 -3.57 2.64
C ASP A 285 -1.37 -3.70 4.14
N LEU A 286 -2.06 -4.79 4.54
CA LEU A 286 -2.40 -5.05 5.94
C LEU A 286 -1.17 -5.49 6.75
N PHE A 287 -0.20 -6.18 6.12
CA PHE A 287 1.07 -6.45 6.76
C PHE A 287 1.80 -5.13 7.09
N ALA A 288 1.90 -4.21 6.14
CA ALA A 288 2.51 -2.89 6.35
C ALA A 288 1.73 -2.08 7.41
N ALA A 289 0.40 -2.10 7.35
CA ALA A 289 -0.46 -1.45 8.35
C ALA A 289 -0.19 -1.93 9.78
N GLY A 290 -0.15 -3.26 9.98
CA GLY A 290 0.14 -3.87 11.28
C GLY A 290 1.55 -3.56 11.76
N PHE A 291 2.55 -3.69 10.88
CA PHE A 291 3.93 -3.34 11.21
C PHE A 291 4.05 -1.88 11.66
N LEU A 292 3.52 -0.95 10.87
CA LEU A 292 3.59 0.49 11.15
C LEU A 292 2.80 0.86 12.41
N ALA A 293 1.66 0.22 12.67
CA ALA A 293 0.89 0.39 13.90
C ALA A 293 1.67 -0.08 15.15
N GLY A 294 2.37 -1.21 15.05
CA GLY A 294 3.26 -1.69 16.11
C GLY A 294 4.46 -0.76 16.34
N HIS A 295 5.11 -0.36 15.25
CA HIS A 295 6.25 0.56 15.26
C HIS A 295 5.88 1.92 15.89
N ALA A 296 4.71 2.49 15.53
CA ALA A 296 4.22 3.75 16.10
C ALA A 296 3.93 3.66 17.61
N ARG A 297 3.61 2.45 18.13
CA ARG A 297 3.45 2.18 19.56
C ARG A 297 4.77 1.91 20.29
N GLY A 298 5.89 1.89 19.58
CA GLY A 298 7.20 1.59 20.17
C GLY A 298 7.45 0.10 20.40
N LEU A 299 6.70 -0.80 19.77
CA LEU A 299 7.03 -2.22 19.76
C LEU A 299 8.36 -2.43 19.02
N ASP A 300 9.11 -3.46 19.42
CA ASP A 300 10.27 -3.87 18.64
C ASP A 300 9.85 -4.34 17.24
N HIS A 301 10.80 -4.43 16.32
CA HIS A 301 10.52 -4.73 14.92
C HIS A 301 9.95 -6.14 14.71
N VAL A 302 10.31 -7.10 15.56
CA VAL A 302 9.78 -8.47 15.49
C VAL A 302 8.33 -8.51 15.96
N ALA A 303 8.02 -7.83 17.07
CA ALA A 303 6.64 -7.71 17.57
C ALA A 303 5.77 -6.92 16.57
N SER A 304 6.31 -5.85 15.97
CA SER A 304 5.63 -5.11 14.90
C SER A 304 5.35 -5.99 13.68
N ALA A 305 6.30 -6.84 13.27
CA ALA A 305 6.11 -7.77 12.15
C ALA A 305 5.10 -8.88 12.48
N LYS A 306 5.00 -9.34 13.75
CA LYS A 306 3.94 -10.26 14.19
C LYS A 306 2.56 -9.62 14.08
N LEU A 307 2.43 -8.35 14.43
CA LEU A 307 1.18 -7.61 14.25
C LEU A 307 0.84 -7.45 12.76
N GLY A 308 1.84 -7.22 11.90
CA GLY A 308 1.69 -7.24 10.45
C GLY A 308 1.21 -8.59 9.92
N ALA A 309 1.84 -9.68 10.38
CA ALA A 309 1.44 -11.04 10.00
C ALA A 309 0.00 -11.38 10.44
N LEU A 310 -0.42 -10.93 11.63
CA LEU A 310 -1.79 -11.07 12.11
C LEU A 310 -2.79 -10.35 11.20
N ALA A 311 -2.54 -9.09 10.88
CA ALA A 311 -3.43 -8.28 10.05
C ALA A 311 -3.51 -8.84 8.60
N ALA A 312 -2.38 -9.29 8.05
CA ALA A 312 -2.36 -9.97 6.76
C ALA A 312 -3.14 -11.31 6.79
N ALA A 313 -2.98 -12.10 7.85
CA ALA A 313 -3.70 -13.36 8.01
C ALA A 313 -5.22 -13.15 8.13
N GLU A 314 -5.67 -12.06 8.77
CA GLU A 314 -7.10 -11.75 8.86
C GLU A 314 -7.67 -11.44 7.48
N VAL A 315 -7.05 -10.54 6.73
CA VAL A 315 -7.61 -10.05 5.46
C VAL A 315 -7.68 -11.11 4.38
N ILE A 316 -6.76 -12.06 4.33
CA ILE A 316 -6.73 -13.08 3.28
C ILE A 316 -7.75 -14.21 3.46
N GLN A 317 -8.54 -14.21 4.54
CA GLN A 317 -9.58 -15.19 4.83
C GLN A 317 -10.98 -14.78 4.34
N HIS A 318 -11.08 -13.65 3.63
CA HIS A 318 -12.33 -13.17 3.03
C HIS A 318 -12.06 -12.37 1.76
N ILE A 319 -13.10 -12.04 1.01
CA ILE A 319 -12.98 -11.25 -0.23
C ILE A 319 -12.78 -9.77 0.12
N GLY A 320 -11.79 -9.13 -0.54
CA GLY A 320 -11.49 -7.71 -0.44
C GLY A 320 -10.32 -7.40 0.49
N ALA A 321 -9.80 -6.18 0.37
CA ALA A 321 -8.59 -5.74 1.06
C ALA A 321 -8.86 -5.00 2.39
N ARG A 322 -10.08 -5.08 2.92
CA ARG A 322 -10.45 -4.40 4.17
C ARG A 322 -10.72 -5.42 5.27
N PRO A 323 -10.16 -5.25 6.48
CA PRO A 323 -10.43 -6.13 7.61
C PRO A 323 -11.92 -6.20 7.96
N GLN A 324 -12.39 -7.37 8.29
CA GLN A 324 -13.77 -7.63 8.73
C GLN A 324 -13.84 -7.94 10.24
N SER A 325 -12.71 -8.26 10.86
CA SER A 325 -12.62 -8.55 12.29
C SER A 325 -12.01 -7.37 13.06
N ASP A 326 -12.25 -7.32 14.37
CA ASP A 326 -11.56 -6.39 15.27
C ASP A 326 -10.08 -6.79 15.44
N LEU A 327 -9.21 -6.13 14.68
CA LEU A 327 -7.77 -6.39 14.70
C LEU A 327 -7.13 -6.13 16.07
N VAL A 328 -7.67 -5.18 16.86
CA VAL A 328 -7.17 -4.90 18.21
C VAL A 328 -7.50 -6.04 19.16
N ALA A 329 -8.73 -6.57 19.08
CA ALA A 329 -9.12 -7.73 19.87
C ALA A 329 -8.30 -8.97 19.51
N LEU A 330 -8.05 -9.20 18.22
CA LEU A 330 -7.20 -10.30 17.74
C LEU A 330 -5.76 -10.17 18.25
N ALA A 331 -5.17 -8.97 18.19
CA ALA A 331 -3.82 -8.72 18.67
C ALA A 331 -3.68 -8.95 20.18
N LYS A 332 -4.67 -8.50 20.97
CA LYS A 332 -4.74 -8.77 22.42
C LYS A 332 -4.85 -10.26 22.71
N ALA A 333 -5.70 -10.98 21.96
CA ALA A 333 -5.87 -12.43 22.14
C ALA A 333 -4.58 -13.22 21.86
N GLN A 334 -3.70 -12.70 21.00
CA GLN A 334 -2.38 -13.28 20.71
C GLN A 334 -1.25 -12.71 21.62
N GLY A 335 -1.57 -11.84 22.57
CA GLY A 335 -0.58 -11.27 23.50
C GLY A 335 0.45 -10.35 22.82
N ILE A 336 0.07 -9.70 21.70
CA ILE A 336 0.95 -8.75 21.00
C ILE A 336 0.91 -7.38 21.69
N PHE A 337 -0.22 -6.98 22.32
CA PHE A 337 -0.38 -5.84 23.21
C PHE A 337 -1.46 -6.03 24.28
#